data_d24e9a787e50187aa101658f31a9019b
#
_entry.id   d24e9a787e50187aa101658f31a9019b
#
_cell.length_a   1.000
_cell.length_b   1.000
_cell.length_c   1.000
_cell.angle_alpha   90.00
_cell.angle_beta   90.00
_cell.angle_gamma   90.00
#
_symmetry.space_group_name_H-M   'P 1'
#
loop_
_entity.id
_entity.type
_entity.pdbx_description
1 polymer ?
#
loop_
_entity_poly.entity_id
_entity_poly.type
_entity_poly.pdbx_seq_one_letter_code
_entity_poly.pdbx_strand_id
1 'polypeptide(L)'
;MSLNRFEQRIFDYWQRHRDERQFWEQKVREIVKALDDDHAAATRLDGEIWRYYVERSNVVPAFIEAARHEGMQRTSMKNLAELIIRVWIEPRPKKKKPTVEGELNFGG
;
A
#
# COMPACT_ATOMS: atom_id res chain seq x y z
N MET A 1 12.45 2.30 -7.02
CA MET A 1 11.08 1.83 -7.33
C MET A 1 10.27 2.95 -7.93
N SER A 2 9.60 2.67 -9.02
CA SER A 2 8.77 3.68 -9.68
C SER A 2 7.32 3.29 -9.61
N LEU A 3 6.46 4.26 -9.42
CA LEU A 3 5.02 4.04 -9.49
C LEU A 3 4.60 4.12 -10.96
N ASN A 4 3.63 3.30 -11.35
CA ASN A 4 3.03 3.46 -12.65
C ASN A 4 2.06 4.65 -12.60
N ARG A 5 1.51 5.04 -13.75
CA ARG A 5 0.69 6.26 -13.81
C ARG A 5 -0.56 6.17 -12.94
N PHE A 6 -1.13 4.98 -12.81
CA PHE A 6 -2.33 4.79 -11.97
C PHE A 6 -1.98 4.91 -10.51
N GLU A 7 -0.88 4.29 -10.11
CA GLU A 7 -0.39 4.37 -8.73
C GLU A 7 -0.04 5.80 -8.37
N GLN A 8 0.64 6.49 -9.27
CA GLN A 8 1.03 7.88 -9.02
C GLN A 8 -0.21 8.77 -8.87
N ARG A 9 -1.23 8.53 -9.70
CA ARG A 9 -2.47 9.30 -9.61
C ARG A 9 -3.14 9.15 -8.26
N ILE A 10 -3.19 7.92 -7.75
CA ILE A 10 -3.77 7.66 -6.43
C ILE A 10 -2.95 8.32 -5.34
N PHE A 11 -1.63 8.15 -5.41
CA PHE A 11 -0.75 8.71 -4.39
C PHE A 11 -0.88 10.24 -4.34
N ASP A 12 -0.90 10.88 -5.50
CA ASP A 12 -1.08 12.33 -5.57
C ASP A 12 -2.44 12.76 -5.03
N TYR A 13 -3.47 11.97 -5.30
CA TYR A 13 -4.81 12.25 -4.78
C TYR A 13 -4.79 12.25 -3.26
N TRP A 14 -4.13 11.26 -2.65
CA TRP A 14 -4.02 11.19 -1.20
C TRP A 14 -3.22 12.36 -0.62
N GLN A 15 -2.25 12.87 -1.36
CA GLN A 15 -1.50 14.03 -0.90
C GLN A 15 -2.38 15.28 -0.81
N ARG A 16 -3.42 15.34 -1.62
CA ARG A 16 -4.32 16.50 -1.66
C ARG A 16 -5.60 16.29 -0.85
N HIS A 17 -5.90 15.07 -0.46
CA HIS A 17 -7.15 14.76 0.24
C HIS A 17 -6.81 14.06 1.54
N ARG A 18 -6.69 14.86 2.58
CA ARG A 18 -6.21 14.38 3.88
C ARG A 18 -7.09 13.28 4.45
N ASP A 19 -8.42 13.40 4.31
CA ASP A 19 -9.33 12.39 4.84
C ASP A 19 -9.12 11.04 4.18
N GLU A 20 -8.92 11.04 2.86
CA GLU A 20 -8.66 9.82 2.12
C GLU A 20 -7.35 9.21 2.56
N ARG A 21 -6.33 10.04 2.72
CA ARG A 21 -5.03 9.56 3.15
C ARG A 21 -5.09 8.96 4.55
N GLN A 22 -5.79 9.62 5.47
CA GLN A 22 -5.89 9.13 6.84
C GLN A 22 -6.62 7.78 6.87
N PHE A 23 -7.67 7.64 6.08
CA PHE A 23 -8.38 6.37 5.98
C PHE A 23 -7.41 5.26 5.54
N TRP A 24 -6.61 5.53 4.52
CA TRP A 24 -5.69 4.52 3.99
C TRP A 24 -4.53 4.26 4.93
N GLU A 25 -4.04 5.28 5.63
CA GLU A 25 -3.00 5.06 6.65
C GLU A 25 -3.49 4.08 7.71
N GLN A 26 -4.72 4.26 8.16
CA GLN A 26 -5.30 3.36 9.16
C GLN A 26 -5.49 1.95 8.59
N LYS A 27 -5.99 1.86 7.37
CA LYS A 27 -6.21 0.57 6.72
C LYS A 27 -4.90 -0.18 6.52
N VAL A 28 -3.85 0.51 6.12
CA VAL A 28 -2.54 -0.10 5.96
C VAL A 28 -2.03 -0.64 7.28
N ARG A 29 -2.19 0.15 8.36
CA ARG A 29 -1.77 -0.32 9.69
C ARG A 29 -2.51 -1.60 10.07
N GLU A 30 -3.80 -1.65 9.83
CA GLU A 30 -4.59 -2.82 10.19
C GLU A 30 -4.16 -4.05 9.40
N ILE A 31 -3.91 -3.88 8.12
CA ILE A 31 -3.51 -4.99 7.27
C ILE A 31 -2.12 -5.49 7.66
N VAL A 32 -1.19 -4.57 7.88
CA VAL A 32 0.18 -4.94 8.26
C VAL A 32 0.16 -5.64 9.62
N LYS A 33 -0.67 -5.16 10.54
CA LYS A 33 -0.78 -5.78 11.85
C LYS A 33 -1.36 -7.19 11.78
N ALA A 34 -2.33 -7.39 10.88
CA ALA A 34 -2.99 -8.69 10.75
C ALA A 34 -2.13 -9.72 10.03
N LEU A 35 -1.20 -9.28 9.20
CA LEU A 35 -0.36 -10.18 8.40
C LEU A 35 1.08 -10.05 8.86
N ASP A 36 1.72 -11.18 9.09
CA ASP A 36 3.09 -11.19 9.62
C ASP A 36 4.13 -10.76 8.62
N ASP A 37 3.79 -10.77 7.35
CA ASP A 37 4.74 -10.62 6.28
C ASP A 37 4.36 -9.40 5.42
N ASP A 38 5.31 -8.50 5.21
CA ASP A 38 5.05 -7.29 4.42
C ASP A 38 4.74 -7.61 2.97
N HIS A 39 5.29 -8.70 2.45
CA HIS A 39 4.96 -9.12 1.09
C HIS A 39 3.49 -9.52 0.98
N ALA A 40 3.00 -10.28 1.96
CA ALA A 40 1.60 -10.66 2.01
C ALA A 40 0.70 -9.44 2.18
N ALA A 41 1.14 -8.49 3.01
CA ALA A 41 0.39 -7.25 3.21
C ALA A 41 0.32 -6.45 1.91
N ALA A 42 1.43 -6.36 1.17
CA ALA A 42 1.44 -5.64 -0.10
C ALA A 42 0.55 -6.32 -1.12
N THR A 43 0.52 -7.64 -1.15
CA THR A 43 -0.34 -8.38 -2.06
C THR A 43 -1.82 -8.11 -1.76
N ARG A 44 -2.17 -8.09 -0.47
CA ARG A 44 -3.53 -7.76 -0.05
C ARG A 44 -3.88 -6.34 -0.44
N LEU A 45 -2.98 -5.40 -0.17
CA LEU A 45 -3.21 -4.00 -0.47
C LEU A 45 -3.34 -3.75 -1.97
N ASP A 46 -2.59 -4.46 -2.80
CA ASP A 46 -2.70 -4.34 -4.24
C ASP A 46 -4.17 -4.48 -4.68
N GLY A 47 -4.82 -5.54 -4.22
CA GLY A 47 -6.23 -5.76 -4.56
C GLY A 47 -7.16 -4.71 -3.97
N GLU A 48 -6.91 -4.31 -2.72
CA GLU A 48 -7.75 -3.31 -2.06
C GLU A 48 -7.63 -1.96 -2.75
N ILE A 49 -6.42 -1.56 -3.10
CA ILE A 49 -6.20 -0.27 -3.76
C ILE A 49 -6.82 -0.28 -5.16
N TRP A 50 -6.71 -1.39 -5.86
CA TRP A 50 -7.33 -1.49 -7.18
C TRP A 50 -8.84 -1.31 -7.09
N ARG A 51 -9.50 -1.96 -6.13
CA ARG A 51 -10.94 -1.80 -5.95
C ARG A 51 -11.31 -0.36 -5.62
N TYR A 52 -10.49 0.28 -4.80
CA TYR A 52 -10.67 1.69 -4.47
C TYR A 52 -10.54 2.56 -5.73
N TYR A 53 -9.56 2.29 -6.56
CA TYR A 53 -9.37 3.05 -7.80
C TYR A 53 -10.58 2.91 -8.72
N VAL A 54 -11.11 1.70 -8.86
CA VAL A 54 -12.29 1.46 -9.68
C VAL A 54 -13.47 2.25 -9.13
N GLU A 55 -13.65 2.22 -7.82
CA GLU A 55 -14.75 2.95 -7.20
C GLU A 55 -14.60 4.46 -7.39
N ARG A 56 -13.41 4.97 -7.17
CA ARG A 56 -13.16 6.40 -7.34
C ARG A 56 -13.33 6.84 -8.79
N SER A 57 -13.06 5.95 -9.72
CA SER A 57 -13.21 6.26 -11.14
C SER A 57 -14.67 6.47 -11.54
N ASN A 58 -15.60 6.16 -10.66
CA ASN A 58 -17.01 6.41 -10.92
C ASN A 58 -17.52 7.70 -10.28
N VAL A 59 -16.75 8.31 -9.38
CA VAL A 59 -17.26 9.45 -8.60
C VAL A 59 -16.31 10.65 -8.56
N VAL A 60 -15.01 10.45 -8.79
CA VAL A 60 -14.03 11.54 -8.72
C VAL A 60 -13.75 12.03 -10.13
N PRO A 61 -14.05 13.30 -10.46
CA PRO A 61 -13.94 13.78 -11.85
C PRO A 61 -12.60 13.51 -12.51
N ALA A 62 -11.50 13.73 -11.80
CA ALA A 62 -10.18 13.49 -12.39
C ALA A 62 -9.97 12.02 -12.75
N PHE A 63 -10.49 11.11 -11.93
CA PHE A 63 -10.37 9.68 -12.18
C PHE A 63 -11.34 9.23 -13.28
N ILE A 64 -12.52 9.83 -13.33
CA ILE A 64 -13.48 9.55 -14.40
C ILE A 64 -12.86 9.91 -15.74
N GLU A 65 -12.24 11.07 -15.81
CA GLU A 65 -11.62 11.54 -17.05
C GLU A 65 -10.46 10.62 -17.45
N ALA A 66 -9.63 10.23 -16.49
CA ALA A 66 -8.52 9.35 -16.77
C ALA A 66 -8.99 7.98 -17.27
N ALA A 67 -10.05 7.46 -16.67
CA ALA A 67 -10.60 6.16 -17.11
C ALA A 67 -11.15 6.25 -18.52
N ARG A 68 -11.75 7.39 -18.86
CA ARG A 68 -12.30 7.60 -20.18
C ARG A 68 -11.20 7.56 -21.25
N HIS A 69 -10.03 8.09 -20.93
CA HIS A 69 -8.91 8.14 -21.89
C HIS A 69 -8.04 6.89 -21.87
N GLU A 70 -7.91 6.25 -20.72
CA GLU A 70 -6.92 5.17 -20.55
C GLU A 70 -7.55 3.79 -20.40
N GLY A 71 -8.86 3.74 -20.15
CA GLY A 71 -9.52 2.48 -19.93
C GLY A 71 -9.39 2.01 -18.50
N MET A 72 -9.96 0.86 -18.21
CA MET A 72 -10.03 0.31 -16.86
C MET A 72 -9.53 -1.12 -16.80
N GLN A 73 -8.43 -1.41 -17.48
CA GLN A 73 -7.82 -2.71 -17.37
C GLN A 73 -7.13 -2.84 -16.02
N ARG A 74 -7.21 -4.02 -15.44
CA ARG A 74 -6.58 -4.29 -14.15
C ARG A 74 -5.08 -3.95 -14.23
N THR A 75 -4.66 -3.08 -13.35
CA THR A 75 -3.28 -2.63 -13.29
C THR A 75 -2.74 -2.91 -11.89
N SER A 76 -1.50 -3.31 -11.80
CA SER A 76 -0.89 -3.60 -10.51
C SER A 76 -0.77 -2.35 -9.66
N MET A 77 -1.16 -2.46 -8.41
CA MET A 77 -0.97 -1.41 -7.41
C MET A 77 0.08 -1.83 -6.38
N LYS A 78 0.88 -2.83 -6.72
CA LYS A 78 1.78 -3.43 -5.76
C LYS A 78 2.93 -2.50 -5.38
N ASN A 79 3.46 -1.75 -6.34
CA ASN A 79 4.54 -0.81 -6.03
C ASN A 79 4.05 0.29 -5.08
N LEU A 80 2.84 0.75 -5.30
CA LEU A 80 2.25 1.72 -4.38
C LEU A 80 2.05 1.09 -3.01
N ALA A 81 1.55 -0.14 -2.97
CA ALA A 81 1.35 -0.84 -1.70
C ALA A 81 2.66 -0.94 -0.93
N GLU A 82 3.73 -1.33 -1.61
CA GLU A 82 5.03 -1.45 -0.97
C GLU A 82 5.55 -0.11 -0.48
N LEU A 83 5.33 0.93 -1.27
CA LEU A 83 5.77 2.27 -0.90
C LEU A 83 5.06 2.75 0.37
N ILE A 84 3.75 2.63 0.44
CA ILE A 84 3.02 3.15 1.59
C ILE A 84 3.29 2.33 2.85
N ILE A 85 3.55 1.04 2.71
CA ILE A 85 4.00 0.27 3.87
C ILE A 85 5.31 0.85 4.38
N ARG A 86 6.24 1.15 3.47
CA ARG A 86 7.55 1.64 3.86
C ARG A 86 7.50 3.03 4.48
N VAL A 87 6.65 3.92 3.95
CA VAL A 87 6.67 5.32 4.40
C VAL A 87 5.67 5.61 5.51
N TRP A 88 4.62 4.81 5.65
CA TRP A 88 3.57 5.08 6.64
C TRP A 88 3.66 4.18 7.87
N ILE A 89 4.39 3.06 7.78
CA ILE A 89 4.45 2.08 8.86
C ILE A 89 5.88 2.00 9.35
N GLU A 90 6.04 1.94 10.66
CA GLU A 90 7.37 1.75 11.22
C GLU A 90 7.90 0.38 10.82
N PRO A 91 9.19 0.29 10.49
CA PRO A 91 9.76 -1.00 10.10
C PRO A 91 9.53 -2.04 11.19
N ARG A 92 9.17 -3.24 10.79
CA ARG A 92 9.01 -4.33 11.72
C ARG A 92 10.36 -4.71 12.30
N PRO A 93 10.42 -5.10 13.57
CA PRO A 93 11.64 -5.72 14.09
C PRO A 93 11.92 -6.95 13.25
N LYS A 94 13.18 -7.17 12.89
CA LYS A 94 13.52 -8.37 12.17
C LYS A 94 13.27 -9.56 13.05
N LYS A 95 12.62 -10.50 12.49
CA LYS A 95 12.50 -11.74 13.23
C LYS A 95 13.83 -12.31 13.30
N LYS A 96 14.20 -12.47 14.29
CA LYS A 96 15.44 -12.91 14.34
C LYS A 96 15.51 -14.14 14.14
N LYS A 97 15.85 -14.16 13.55
CA LYS A 97 15.83 -15.20 13.37
C LYS A 97 16.25 -15.70 14.49
N PRO A 98 16.15 -16.09 15.27
CA PRO A 98 16.22 -16.25 16.29
C PRO A 98 17.18 -16.49 16.78
N THR A 99 17.62 -16.02 16.44
CA THR A 99 18.35 -15.94 16.86
C THR A 99 18.86 -15.88 17.26
N VAL A 100 19.17 -16.17 17.30
CA VAL A 100 19.65 -15.95 17.72
C VAL A 100 19.98 -15.70 18.13
N GLU A 101 20.10 -16.04 17.94
CA GLU A 101 20.36 -15.65 18.41
C GLU A 101 20.55 -15.39 18.91
N GLY A 102 20.78 -15.89 18.89
CA GLY A 102 20.91 -15.55 19.48
C GLY A 102 21.01 -15.54 19.79
N GLU A 103 21.10 -15.60 19.74
CA GLU A 103 21.29 -15.31 20.13
C GLU A 103 21.44 -15.12 20.58
N LEU A 104 21.69 -15.60 20.72
CA LEU A 104 21.92 -15.23 21.20
C LEU A 104 22.27 -15.13 21.70
N ASN A 105 22.57 -15.49 21.96
CA ASN A 105 22.89 -15.14 22.39
C ASN A 105 23.19 -14.99 22.90
N PHE A 106 23.28 -15.36 23.19
CA PHE A 106 23.56 -15.06 23.72
C PHE A 106 23.76 -15.01 24.09
N GLY A 107 23.72 -15.35 24.16
CA GLY A 107 23.82 -15.25 24.48
C GLY A 107 23.83 -15.30 24.46
N GLY A 108 23.77 -15.54 24.50
CA GLY A 108 23.68 -15.44 24.42
C GLY A 108 23.63 -15.20 24.20
#